data_ac7561c6f3d91ea5c2e9e74301edf169
#
_entry.id   ac7561c6f3d91ea5c2e9e74301edf169
#
_cell.length_a   1.000
_cell.length_b   1.000
_cell.length_c   1.000
_cell.angle_alpha   90.00
_cell.angle_beta   90.00
_cell.angle_gamma   90.00
#
_symmetry.space_group_name_H-M   'P 1'
#
loop_
_entity.id
_entity.type
_entity.pdbx_description
1 polymer ?
#
loop_
_entity_poly.entity_id
_entity_poly.type
_entity_poly.pdbx_seq_one_letter_code
_entity_poly.pdbx_strand_id
1 'polypeptide(L)'
;MSRLHFVAVLSVINFISVALADEVRLPRSSPESQGVSSKAIREFVETANQKIDTLHSVMVIRHGHVVAEGWWKPESAEKPHILHSLSKSFCSTAVGLAVAEGKLSIDDPVLKFFPEDAPEKPSDKLKQMRVRDLLTMSTGHENEPKFSDEMPWVKSFLAHPVPHKPGTHFQYNSPATYMQSAIVQKVTGQTVLEYLKPRLFDPLGIQSPAWASSPQGVSVGGWGLAVRTEDIAKFGQLYLQKGKWNDKQLVPASWIEQATSRQASTGSDPARDWDQGYGFQFWRCRHEAYRGDGAFGQFCIVLPEQDAVIAITADTKDMQAELNVVWDKLLPAFHAAALPANADEEAKLKAALADLSVPANHTNNTIKLPGSK
;
A
#
# COMPACT_ATOMS: atom_id res chain seq x y z
N MET A 1 -54.97 60.20 -2.19
CA MET A 1 -54.83 58.99 -3.01
C MET A 1 -53.32 58.62 -3.01
N SER A 2 -52.93 57.73 -2.09
CA SER A 2 -51.57 57.31 -1.93
C SER A 2 -51.36 55.99 -2.68
N ARG A 3 -50.40 55.94 -3.64
CA ARG A 3 -50.05 54.74 -4.37
C ARG A 3 -48.88 54.05 -3.64
N LEU A 4 -49.17 52.88 -3.05
CA LEU A 4 -48.12 51.95 -2.56
C LEU A 4 -47.48 51.26 -3.76
N HIS A 5 -46.11 51.35 -3.85
CA HIS A 5 -45.35 50.56 -4.78
C HIS A 5 -44.85 49.34 -4.02
N PHE A 6 -45.25 48.12 -4.44
CA PHE A 6 -44.67 46.84 -3.99
C PHE A 6 -43.41 46.59 -4.80
N VAL A 7 -42.29 46.50 -4.12
CA VAL A 7 -41.03 46.02 -4.70
C VAL A 7 -40.93 44.51 -4.39
N ALA A 8 -41.05 43.71 -5.43
CA ALA A 8 -40.80 42.26 -5.32
C ALA A 8 -39.29 41.99 -5.39
N VAL A 9 -38.74 41.49 -4.30
CA VAL A 9 -37.33 40.99 -4.26
C VAL A 9 -37.33 39.54 -4.74
N LEU A 10 -36.83 39.30 -5.96
CA LEU A 10 -36.55 37.95 -6.46
C LEU A 10 -35.23 37.45 -5.84
N SER A 11 -35.32 36.53 -4.90
CA SER A 11 -34.12 35.79 -4.41
C SER A 11 -33.74 34.71 -5.42
N VAL A 12 -32.62 34.89 -6.12
CA VAL A 12 -32.03 33.88 -6.99
C VAL A 12 -31.27 32.92 -6.10
N ILE A 13 -31.82 31.72 -5.87
CA ILE A 13 -31.12 30.62 -5.20
C ILE A 13 -30.21 29.98 -6.24
N ASN A 14 -28.91 30.26 -6.17
CA ASN A 14 -27.88 29.53 -6.93
C ASN A 14 -27.71 28.14 -6.33
N PHE A 15 -28.26 27.14 -6.99
CA PHE A 15 -27.87 25.75 -6.74
C PHE A 15 -26.44 25.53 -7.27
N ILE A 16 -25.45 25.52 -6.36
CA ILE A 16 -24.13 25.02 -6.68
C ILE A 16 -24.28 23.50 -6.80
N SER A 17 -24.36 22.99 -8.03
CA SER A 17 -24.21 21.58 -8.34
C SER A 17 -22.76 21.21 -8.00
N VAL A 18 -22.54 20.60 -6.86
CA VAL A 18 -21.27 19.90 -6.60
C VAL A 18 -21.27 18.71 -7.54
N ALA A 19 -20.61 18.84 -8.68
CA ALA A 19 -20.30 17.70 -9.52
C ALA A 19 -19.42 16.77 -8.68
N LEU A 20 -19.96 15.63 -8.25
CA LEU A 20 -19.16 14.51 -7.75
C LEU A 20 -18.19 14.20 -8.89
N ALA A 21 -16.89 14.38 -8.64
CA ALA A 21 -15.87 13.95 -9.60
C ALA A 21 -16.11 12.46 -9.89
N ASP A 22 -16.26 12.13 -11.17
CA ASP A 22 -16.42 10.74 -11.59
C ASP A 22 -15.30 9.91 -10.97
N GLU A 23 -15.70 8.78 -10.37
CA GLU A 23 -14.74 7.86 -9.75
C GLU A 23 -13.76 7.37 -10.81
N VAL A 24 -12.48 7.68 -10.65
CA VAL A 24 -11.42 7.20 -11.55
C VAL A 24 -11.25 5.70 -11.31
N ARG A 25 -11.90 4.87 -12.13
CA ARG A 25 -11.77 3.41 -12.10
C ARG A 25 -10.74 2.93 -13.15
N LEU A 26 -10.03 1.86 -12.84
CA LEU A 26 -9.23 1.16 -13.85
C LEU A 26 -10.17 0.59 -14.94
N PRO A 27 -9.77 0.59 -16.22
CA PRO A 27 -10.58 -0.03 -17.27
C PRO A 27 -10.69 -1.54 -17.06
N ARG A 28 -11.81 -2.14 -17.45
CA ARG A 28 -12.06 -3.59 -17.39
C ARG A 28 -11.93 -4.17 -18.80
N SER A 29 -11.47 -5.43 -18.87
CA SER A 29 -11.29 -6.15 -20.12
C SER A 29 -11.53 -7.65 -19.89
N SER A 30 -11.86 -8.40 -20.95
CA SER A 30 -11.88 -9.86 -20.85
C SER A 30 -10.45 -10.38 -20.63
N PRO A 31 -10.25 -11.42 -19.81
CA PRO A 31 -8.93 -11.97 -19.53
C PRO A 31 -8.19 -12.38 -20.80
N GLU A 32 -8.83 -13.10 -21.70
CA GLU A 32 -8.23 -13.62 -22.93
C GLU A 32 -7.71 -12.51 -23.84
N SER A 33 -8.42 -11.37 -23.93
CA SER A 33 -7.97 -10.24 -24.74
C SER A 33 -6.68 -9.59 -24.20
N GLN A 34 -6.40 -9.78 -22.91
CA GLN A 34 -5.18 -9.33 -22.25
C GLN A 34 -4.15 -10.47 -22.07
N GLY A 35 -4.34 -11.59 -22.77
CA GLY A 35 -3.41 -12.73 -22.70
C GLY A 35 -3.46 -13.48 -21.37
N VAL A 36 -4.58 -13.49 -20.66
CA VAL A 36 -4.75 -14.21 -19.39
C VAL A 36 -5.86 -15.24 -19.56
N SER A 37 -5.63 -16.47 -19.09
CA SER A 37 -6.63 -17.53 -19.20
C SER A 37 -7.71 -17.40 -18.13
N SER A 38 -8.98 -17.22 -18.52
CA SER A 38 -10.13 -17.23 -17.60
C SER A 38 -10.19 -18.52 -16.79
N LYS A 39 -9.88 -19.67 -17.42
CA LYS A 39 -9.81 -20.97 -16.74
C LYS A 39 -8.75 -20.95 -15.63
N ALA A 40 -7.55 -20.44 -15.92
CA ALA A 40 -6.47 -20.41 -14.94
C ALA A 40 -6.78 -19.45 -13.77
N ILE A 41 -7.41 -18.30 -14.03
CA ILE A 41 -7.88 -17.41 -12.95
C ILE A 41 -8.91 -18.13 -12.08
N ARG A 42 -9.87 -18.85 -12.67
CA ARG A 42 -10.85 -19.62 -11.92
C ARG A 42 -10.20 -20.70 -11.07
N GLU A 43 -9.24 -21.45 -11.61
CA GLU A 43 -8.47 -22.46 -10.88
C GLU A 43 -7.64 -21.85 -9.75
N PHE A 44 -7.12 -20.62 -9.93
CA PHE A 44 -6.48 -19.86 -8.87
C PHE A 44 -7.46 -19.58 -7.74
N VAL A 45 -8.64 -19.03 -8.03
CA VAL A 45 -9.67 -18.71 -7.03
C VAL A 45 -10.13 -19.96 -6.28
N GLU A 46 -10.40 -21.05 -6.99
CA GLU A 46 -10.81 -22.34 -6.42
C GLU A 46 -9.71 -22.92 -5.51
N THR A 47 -8.44 -22.84 -5.93
CA THR A 47 -7.30 -23.30 -5.13
C THR A 47 -7.10 -22.44 -3.89
N ALA A 48 -7.23 -21.11 -4.04
CA ALA A 48 -7.11 -20.18 -2.95
C ALA A 48 -8.20 -20.43 -1.89
N ASN A 49 -9.45 -20.65 -2.30
CA ASN A 49 -10.55 -21.01 -1.39
C ASN A 49 -10.30 -22.30 -0.60
N GLN A 50 -9.49 -23.23 -1.15
CA GLN A 50 -9.20 -24.51 -0.49
C GLN A 50 -7.99 -24.43 0.44
N LYS A 51 -7.02 -23.59 0.12
CA LYS A 51 -5.71 -23.58 0.81
C LYS A 51 -5.52 -22.39 1.74
N ILE A 52 -6.22 -21.29 1.52
CA ILE A 52 -6.07 -20.06 2.31
C ILE A 52 -7.24 -19.95 3.26
N ASP A 53 -6.95 -19.69 4.53
CA ASP A 53 -7.96 -19.66 5.61
C ASP A 53 -9.12 -18.72 5.28
N THR A 54 -8.81 -17.48 4.86
CA THR A 54 -9.83 -16.50 4.51
C THR A 54 -9.26 -15.46 3.56
N LEU A 55 -9.83 -15.39 2.37
CA LEU A 55 -9.65 -14.28 1.44
C LEU A 55 -10.80 -13.28 1.62
N HIS A 56 -10.50 -12.00 1.43
CA HIS A 56 -11.49 -10.92 1.46
C HIS A 56 -11.71 -10.33 0.08
N SER A 57 -10.65 -10.14 -0.69
CA SER A 57 -10.75 -9.64 -2.06
C SER A 57 -9.55 -10.03 -2.91
N VAL A 58 -9.76 -10.08 -4.21
CA VAL A 58 -8.70 -10.17 -5.21
C VAL A 58 -9.02 -9.28 -6.40
N MET A 59 -8.00 -8.62 -6.94
CA MET A 59 -8.07 -7.91 -8.20
C MET A 59 -6.81 -8.19 -9.01
N VAL A 60 -6.99 -8.63 -10.25
CA VAL A 60 -5.90 -8.94 -11.19
C VAL A 60 -5.91 -7.93 -12.31
N ILE A 61 -4.79 -7.23 -12.49
CA ILE A 61 -4.59 -6.24 -13.53
C ILE A 61 -3.56 -6.75 -14.53
N ARG A 62 -3.85 -6.58 -15.81
CA ARG A 62 -2.95 -6.88 -16.92
C ARG A 62 -2.99 -5.75 -17.94
N HIS A 63 -1.82 -5.24 -18.39
CA HIS A 63 -1.71 -4.12 -19.33
C HIS A 63 -2.59 -2.92 -18.92
N GLY A 64 -2.68 -2.64 -17.62
CA GLY A 64 -3.49 -1.56 -17.08
C GLY A 64 -5.00 -1.81 -17.01
N HIS A 65 -5.48 -2.99 -17.40
CA HIS A 65 -6.90 -3.39 -17.34
C HIS A 65 -7.15 -4.40 -16.23
N VAL A 66 -8.24 -4.23 -15.50
CA VAL A 66 -8.75 -5.25 -14.59
C VAL A 66 -9.31 -6.40 -15.43
N VAL A 67 -8.73 -7.59 -15.27
CA VAL A 67 -9.12 -8.82 -15.97
C VAL A 67 -9.91 -9.77 -15.08
N ALA A 68 -9.78 -9.62 -13.76
CA ALA A 68 -10.62 -10.33 -12.79
C ALA A 68 -10.67 -9.54 -11.49
N GLU A 69 -11.83 -9.57 -10.84
CA GLU A 69 -12.05 -8.96 -9.53
C GLU A 69 -13.11 -9.76 -8.76
N GLY A 70 -12.89 -9.95 -7.46
CA GLY A 70 -13.82 -10.71 -6.61
C GLY A 70 -13.69 -10.30 -5.14
N TRP A 71 -14.82 -10.37 -4.45
CA TRP A 71 -14.93 -10.06 -3.01
C TRP A 71 -15.66 -11.21 -2.31
N TRP A 72 -15.08 -11.70 -1.24
CA TRP A 72 -15.70 -12.72 -0.38
C TRP A 72 -16.70 -12.06 0.56
N LYS A 73 -17.99 -12.31 0.34
CA LYS A 73 -19.06 -11.73 1.19
C LYS A 73 -18.78 -11.99 2.68
N PRO A 74 -18.90 -10.99 3.56
CA PRO A 74 -19.58 -9.68 3.38
C PRO A 74 -18.68 -8.53 2.86
N GLU A 75 -17.50 -8.81 2.33
CA GLU A 75 -16.65 -7.79 1.72
C GLU A 75 -17.23 -7.33 0.37
N SER A 76 -16.93 -6.08 -0.01
CA SER A 76 -17.41 -5.49 -1.26
C SER A 76 -16.39 -4.51 -1.85
N ALA A 77 -16.61 -4.11 -3.10
CA ALA A 77 -15.74 -3.19 -3.83
C ALA A 77 -15.60 -1.81 -3.16
N GLU A 78 -16.65 -1.37 -2.49
CA GLU A 78 -16.74 -0.05 -1.84
C GLU A 78 -16.15 -0.04 -0.44
N LYS A 79 -15.97 -1.22 0.18
CA LYS A 79 -15.53 -1.34 1.56
C LYS A 79 -14.01 -1.15 1.67
N PRO A 80 -13.53 -0.14 2.42
CA PRO A 80 -12.10 0.00 2.70
C PRO A 80 -11.61 -1.15 3.58
N HIS A 81 -10.40 -1.60 3.33
CA HIS A 81 -9.71 -2.62 4.13
C HIS A 81 -8.47 -2.04 4.81
N ILE A 82 -8.19 -2.44 6.04
CA ILE A 82 -6.95 -2.05 6.74
C ILE A 82 -5.77 -2.77 6.11
N LEU A 83 -4.78 -2.01 5.67
CA LEU A 83 -3.63 -2.52 4.94
C LEU A 83 -2.52 -3.09 5.83
N HIS A 84 -2.62 -2.96 7.14
CA HIS A 84 -1.52 -3.32 8.03
C HIS A 84 -0.19 -2.74 7.52
N SER A 85 0.86 -3.55 7.42
CA SER A 85 2.19 -3.11 7.01
C SER A 85 2.31 -2.69 5.54
N LEU A 86 1.35 -3.01 4.67
CA LEU A 86 1.31 -2.47 3.31
C LEU A 86 1.25 -0.92 3.32
N SER A 87 0.77 -0.32 4.40
CA SER A 87 0.84 1.13 4.67
C SER A 87 2.25 1.69 4.53
N LYS A 88 3.28 0.89 4.82
CA LYS A 88 4.69 1.29 4.76
C LYS A 88 5.12 1.72 3.36
N SER A 89 4.60 1.05 2.33
CA SER A 89 4.90 1.37 0.93
C SER A 89 4.36 2.75 0.55
N PHE A 90 3.18 3.12 1.04
CA PHE A 90 2.62 4.45 0.87
C PHE A 90 3.42 5.51 1.66
N CYS A 91 3.85 5.19 2.88
CA CYS A 91 4.70 6.09 3.67
C CYS A 91 6.05 6.34 2.99
N SER A 92 6.69 5.30 2.45
CA SER A 92 7.91 5.41 1.65
C SER A 92 7.69 6.31 0.42
N THR A 93 6.54 6.21 -0.24
CA THR A 93 6.19 7.08 -1.37
C THR A 93 6.16 8.55 -0.94
N ALA A 94 5.62 8.86 0.25
CA ALA A 94 5.66 10.23 0.79
C ALA A 94 7.09 10.72 1.02
N VAL A 95 7.99 9.86 1.52
CA VAL A 95 9.41 10.20 1.64
C VAL A 95 10.01 10.51 0.27
N GLY A 96 9.74 9.68 -0.73
CA GLY A 96 10.23 9.88 -2.10
C GLY A 96 9.78 11.19 -2.73
N LEU A 97 8.54 11.58 -2.49
CA LEU A 97 8.01 12.87 -2.93
C LEU A 97 8.68 14.04 -2.19
N ALA A 98 8.89 13.92 -0.89
CA ALA A 98 9.57 14.94 -0.10
C ALA A 98 11.06 15.11 -0.51
N VAL A 99 11.73 14.00 -0.89
CA VAL A 99 13.07 14.03 -1.48
C VAL A 99 13.05 14.76 -2.83
N ALA A 100 12.09 14.43 -3.69
CA ALA A 100 11.96 15.09 -4.99
C ALA A 100 11.65 16.59 -4.88
N GLU A 101 10.95 17.00 -3.84
CA GLU A 101 10.70 18.42 -3.52
C GLU A 101 11.89 19.10 -2.83
N GLY A 102 13.01 18.42 -2.61
CA GLY A 102 14.21 18.95 -1.95
C GLY A 102 14.03 19.24 -0.46
N LYS A 103 13.02 18.67 0.19
CA LYS A 103 12.72 18.92 1.61
C LYS A 103 13.59 18.10 2.56
N LEU A 104 14.10 16.97 2.10
CA LEU A 104 15.03 16.10 2.83
C LEU A 104 15.89 15.30 1.85
N SER A 105 16.98 14.72 2.36
CA SER A 105 17.80 13.71 1.66
C SER A 105 17.69 12.38 2.39
N ILE A 106 17.76 11.27 1.64
CA ILE A 106 17.86 9.94 2.26
C ILE A 106 19.17 9.74 3.03
N ASP A 107 20.17 10.59 2.79
CA ASP A 107 21.44 10.60 3.50
C ASP A 107 21.46 11.53 4.74
N ASP A 108 20.40 12.27 4.98
CA ASP A 108 20.27 13.08 6.18
C ASP A 108 20.27 12.21 7.44
N PRO A 109 21.05 12.59 8.48
CA PRO A 109 20.95 11.95 9.78
C PRO A 109 19.56 12.14 10.40
N VAL A 110 19.00 11.07 10.99
CA VAL A 110 17.67 11.10 11.63
C VAL A 110 17.62 12.16 12.75
N LEU A 111 18.67 12.29 13.53
CA LEU A 111 18.76 13.29 14.60
C LEU A 111 18.67 14.74 14.13
N LYS A 112 18.97 15.03 12.84
CA LYS A 112 18.81 16.37 12.25
C LYS A 112 17.37 16.90 12.40
N PHE A 113 16.39 15.99 12.34
CA PHE A 113 14.98 16.38 12.35
C PHE A 113 14.38 16.51 13.76
N PHE A 114 15.01 15.89 14.76
CA PHE A 114 14.48 15.79 16.13
C PHE A 114 15.57 16.08 17.19
N PRO A 115 16.25 17.24 17.12
CA PRO A 115 17.28 17.57 18.11
C PRO A 115 16.72 17.69 19.53
N GLU A 116 15.45 18.07 19.67
CA GLU A 116 14.74 18.23 20.95
C GLU A 116 14.37 16.89 21.60
N ASP A 117 14.22 15.81 20.80
CA ASP A 117 13.88 14.46 21.27
C ASP A 117 15.12 13.56 21.41
N ALA A 118 16.28 14.05 21.01
CA ALA A 118 17.54 13.29 21.09
C ALA A 118 17.89 12.97 22.55
N PRO A 119 18.44 11.78 22.86
CA PRO A 119 19.05 11.53 24.15
C PRO A 119 20.13 12.56 24.47
N GLU A 120 20.32 12.89 25.75
CA GLU A 120 21.36 13.84 26.20
C GLU A 120 22.76 13.44 25.68
N LYS A 121 23.04 12.15 25.62
CA LYS A 121 24.30 11.57 25.09
C LYS A 121 23.98 10.53 24.02
N PRO A 122 23.66 10.93 22.78
CA PRO A 122 23.37 9.98 21.71
C PRO A 122 24.63 9.18 21.36
N SER A 123 24.47 7.87 21.19
CA SER A 123 25.56 6.98 20.75
C SER A 123 26.05 7.37 19.36
N ASP A 124 27.31 7.03 19.04
CA ASP A 124 27.88 7.32 17.72
C ASP A 124 27.14 6.58 16.60
N LYS A 125 26.56 5.42 16.90
CA LYS A 125 25.73 4.67 15.94
C LYS A 125 24.39 5.38 15.70
N LEU A 126 23.73 5.90 16.75
CA LEU A 126 22.51 6.70 16.58
C LEU A 126 22.78 7.96 15.76
N LYS A 127 23.92 8.65 15.98
CA LYS A 127 24.32 9.82 15.18
C LYS A 127 24.51 9.50 13.69
N GLN A 128 24.90 8.26 13.37
CA GLN A 128 25.12 7.80 11.99
C GLN A 128 23.85 7.29 11.31
N MET A 129 22.75 7.07 12.04
CA MET A 129 21.48 6.60 11.48
C MET A 129 20.90 7.64 10.53
N ARG A 130 20.65 7.26 9.29
CA ARG A 130 20.11 8.12 8.22
C ARG A 130 18.69 7.72 7.85
N VAL A 131 18.02 8.57 7.09
CA VAL A 131 16.69 8.28 6.54
C VAL A 131 16.69 6.99 5.72
N ARG A 132 17.73 6.72 4.92
CA ARG A 132 17.85 5.45 4.17
C ARG A 132 17.87 4.22 5.07
N ASP A 133 18.43 4.32 6.26
CA ASP A 133 18.51 3.20 7.20
C ASP A 133 17.12 2.89 7.80
N LEU A 134 16.24 3.91 7.90
CA LEU A 134 14.81 3.72 8.22
C LEU A 134 14.08 3.03 7.07
N LEU A 135 14.30 3.50 5.82
CA LEU A 135 13.65 2.98 4.61
C LEU A 135 13.99 1.51 4.36
N THR A 136 15.22 1.10 4.63
CA THR A 136 15.73 -0.26 4.39
C THR A 136 15.60 -1.20 5.57
N MET A 137 14.95 -0.79 6.66
CA MET A 137 14.84 -1.60 7.90
C MET A 137 16.20 -2.00 8.48
N SER A 138 17.22 -1.13 8.31
CA SER A 138 18.60 -1.38 8.78
C SER A 138 19.08 -0.31 9.74
N THR A 139 18.21 0.08 10.68
CA THR A 139 18.45 1.12 11.69
C THR A 139 19.55 0.79 12.69
N GLY A 140 19.99 -0.46 12.75
CA GLY A 140 20.97 -0.93 13.72
C GLY A 140 20.39 -1.36 15.06
N HIS A 141 19.07 -1.41 15.19
CA HIS A 141 18.41 -2.01 16.35
C HIS A 141 18.52 -3.55 16.29
N GLU A 142 18.68 -4.18 17.45
CA GLU A 142 18.63 -5.65 17.58
C GLU A 142 17.19 -6.17 17.57
N ASN A 143 16.28 -5.40 18.17
CA ASN A 143 14.86 -5.73 18.28
C ASN A 143 14.03 -4.52 17.87
N GLU A 144 12.78 -4.76 17.50
CA GLU A 144 11.83 -3.69 17.21
C GLU A 144 11.60 -2.81 18.46
N PRO A 145 11.86 -1.49 18.41
CA PRO A 145 11.54 -0.57 19.50
C PRO A 145 10.06 -0.63 19.83
N LYS A 146 9.73 -0.62 21.12
CA LYS A 146 8.33 -0.58 21.55
C LYS A 146 7.95 0.87 21.83
N PHE A 147 6.78 1.26 21.36
CA PHE A 147 6.17 2.53 21.77
C PHE A 147 5.60 2.41 23.17
N SER A 148 5.68 3.50 23.93
CA SER A 148 5.12 3.65 25.25
C SER A 148 4.12 4.82 25.22
N ASP A 149 3.04 4.71 25.99
CA ASP A 149 2.10 5.82 26.18
C ASP A 149 2.67 6.90 27.12
N GLU A 150 3.74 6.59 27.85
CA GLU A 150 4.41 7.47 28.79
C GLU A 150 5.40 8.44 28.13
N MET A 151 5.78 8.18 26.87
CA MET A 151 6.81 8.95 26.17
C MET A 151 6.40 9.19 24.71
N PRO A 152 6.64 10.38 24.13
CA PRO A 152 6.44 10.61 22.70
C PRO A 152 7.17 9.57 21.86
N TRP A 153 6.50 9.06 20.81
CA TRP A 153 7.00 7.90 20.04
C TRP A 153 8.34 8.17 19.36
N VAL A 154 8.57 9.40 18.88
CA VAL A 154 9.89 9.80 18.34
C VAL A 154 10.96 9.63 19.40
N LYS A 155 10.73 10.18 20.60
CA LYS A 155 11.68 10.12 21.71
C LYS A 155 11.92 8.68 22.16
N SER A 156 10.86 7.85 22.21
CA SER A 156 10.96 6.43 22.52
C SER A 156 11.84 5.68 21.51
N PHE A 157 11.69 5.95 20.21
CA PHE A 157 12.52 5.36 19.17
C PHE A 157 14.00 5.76 19.30
N LEU A 158 14.27 7.07 19.52
CA LEU A 158 15.64 7.59 19.61
C LEU A 158 16.36 7.15 20.90
N ALA A 159 15.62 6.85 21.96
CA ALA A 159 16.17 6.35 23.22
C ALA A 159 16.49 4.83 23.17
N HIS A 160 15.97 4.09 22.17
CA HIS A 160 16.21 2.65 22.09
C HIS A 160 17.67 2.35 21.70
N PRO A 161 18.33 1.34 22.32
CA PRO A 161 19.72 1.01 22.03
C PRO A 161 19.96 0.63 20.56
N VAL A 162 21.05 1.14 19.98
CA VAL A 162 21.49 0.86 18.61
C VAL A 162 22.80 0.06 18.64
N PRO A 163 22.76 -1.27 18.88
CA PRO A 163 23.97 -2.09 19.05
C PRO A 163 24.72 -2.35 17.72
N HIS A 164 24.04 -2.32 16.59
CA HIS A 164 24.65 -2.52 15.28
C HIS A 164 24.93 -1.20 14.56
N LYS A 165 25.85 -1.22 13.61
CA LYS A 165 26.07 -0.07 12.73
C LYS A 165 24.86 0.07 11.78
N PRO A 166 24.22 1.25 11.70
CA PRO A 166 23.13 1.48 10.73
C PRO A 166 23.57 1.13 9.30
N GLY A 167 22.65 0.54 8.55
CA GLY A 167 22.90 0.06 7.19
C GLY A 167 23.53 -1.34 7.09
N THR A 168 23.81 -2.04 8.18
CA THR A 168 24.52 -3.34 8.15
C THR A 168 23.75 -4.52 8.71
N HIS A 169 22.63 -4.27 9.41
CA HIS A 169 21.81 -5.30 10.04
C HIS A 169 20.34 -5.05 9.71
N PHE A 170 19.74 -5.99 8.98
CA PHE A 170 18.32 -5.94 8.68
C PHE A 170 17.50 -6.41 9.90
N GLN A 171 16.66 -5.54 10.41
CA GLN A 171 15.68 -5.86 11.45
C GLN A 171 14.36 -5.18 11.08
N TYR A 172 13.36 -5.98 10.71
CA TYR A 172 12.03 -5.45 10.41
C TYR A 172 11.48 -4.67 11.61
N ASN A 173 11.08 -3.41 11.37
CA ASN A 173 10.94 -2.42 12.43
C ASN A 173 9.84 -1.40 12.06
N SER A 174 8.61 -1.60 12.52
CA SER A 174 7.50 -0.68 12.23
C SER A 174 7.69 0.73 12.80
N PRO A 175 8.29 0.90 14.00
CA PRO A 175 8.70 2.22 14.48
C PRO A 175 9.66 2.99 13.56
N ALA A 176 10.50 2.30 12.77
CA ALA A 176 11.32 2.98 11.77
C ALA A 176 10.48 3.65 10.67
N THR A 177 9.34 3.07 10.31
CA THR A 177 8.42 3.70 9.36
C THR A 177 7.63 4.83 10.01
N TYR A 178 7.29 4.72 11.29
CA TYR A 178 6.75 5.86 12.03
C TYR A 178 7.71 7.06 12.01
N MET A 179 9.01 6.83 12.19
CA MET A 179 10.01 7.88 12.07
C MET A 179 10.05 8.52 10.68
N GLN A 180 9.85 7.74 9.60
CA GLN A 180 9.70 8.29 8.24
C GLN A 180 8.49 9.22 8.17
N SER A 181 7.34 8.81 8.71
CA SER A 181 6.13 9.60 8.79
C SER A 181 6.34 10.90 9.59
N ALA A 182 6.98 10.81 10.76
CA ALA A 182 7.31 11.96 11.60
C ALA A 182 8.27 12.94 10.89
N ILE A 183 9.25 12.43 10.13
CA ILE A 183 10.16 13.26 9.33
C ILE A 183 9.39 13.99 8.23
N VAL A 184 8.53 13.30 7.48
CA VAL A 184 7.69 13.93 6.45
C VAL A 184 6.85 15.06 7.08
N GLN A 185 6.18 14.80 8.21
CA GLN A 185 5.40 15.82 8.90
C GLN A 185 6.27 16.99 9.39
N LYS A 186 7.46 16.72 9.92
CA LYS A 186 8.39 17.77 10.38
C LYS A 186 8.83 18.71 9.26
N VAL A 187 9.12 18.16 8.06
CA VAL A 187 9.64 18.97 6.94
C VAL A 187 8.56 19.59 6.05
N THR A 188 7.33 19.10 6.14
CA THR A 188 6.22 19.57 5.30
C THR A 188 5.15 20.35 6.07
N GLY A 189 5.07 20.17 7.38
CA GLY A 189 4.00 20.69 8.23
C GLY A 189 2.66 19.94 8.07
N GLN A 190 2.64 18.82 7.33
CA GLN A 190 1.46 18.02 7.01
C GLN A 190 1.66 16.57 7.47
N THR A 191 0.62 15.94 8.00
CA THR A 191 0.65 14.49 8.20
C THR A 191 0.88 13.77 6.87
N VAL A 192 1.37 12.52 6.88
CA VAL A 192 1.54 11.74 5.64
C VAL A 192 0.23 11.62 4.86
N LEU A 193 -0.90 11.45 5.55
CA LEU A 193 -2.21 11.41 4.92
C LEU A 193 -2.53 12.71 4.17
N GLU A 194 -2.38 13.86 4.80
CA GLU A 194 -2.60 15.18 4.20
C GLU A 194 -1.62 15.46 3.06
N TYR A 195 -0.36 15.10 3.24
CA TYR A 195 0.70 15.32 2.26
C TYR A 195 0.49 14.49 0.99
N LEU A 196 0.09 13.22 1.13
CA LEU A 196 -0.21 12.33 0.00
C LEU A 196 -1.53 12.66 -0.69
N LYS A 197 -2.48 13.30 -0.01
CA LYS A 197 -3.80 13.55 -0.57
C LYS A 197 -3.73 14.23 -1.95
N PRO A 198 -3.19 15.44 -2.12
CA PRO A 198 -3.14 16.11 -3.43
C PRO A 198 -2.07 15.51 -4.38
N ARG A 199 -1.08 14.77 -3.87
CA ARG A 199 0.07 14.27 -4.62
C ARG A 199 -0.10 12.86 -5.17
N LEU A 200 -0.87 12.04 -4.45
CA LEU A 200 -1.06 10.62 -4.76
C LEU A 200 -2.53 10.22 -4.77
N PHE A 201 -3.27 10.46 -3.67
CA PHE A 201 -4.62 9.93 -3.53
C PHE A 201 -5.60 10.57 -4.51
N ASP A 202 -5.65 11.89 -4.59
CA ASP A 202 -6.55 12.59 -5.51
C ASP A 202 -6.23 12.28 -6.99
N PRO A 203 -4.95 12.30 -7.46
CA PRO A 203 -4.62 11.90 -8.83
C PRO A 203 -4.99 10.46 -9.18
N LEU A 204 -4.88 9.52 -8.24
CA LEU A 204 -5.29 8.13 -8.42
C LEU A 204 -6.80 7.92 -8.24
N GLY A 205 -7.54 8.95 -7.85
CA GLY A 205 -8.98 8.84 -7.53
C GLY A 205 -9.25 7.96 -6.30
N ILE A 206 -8.31 7.91 -5.34
CA ILE A 206 -8.48 7.21 -4.07
C ILE A 206 -9.32 8.09 -3.16
N GLN A 207 -10.54 7.63 -2.89
CA GLN A 207 -11.51 8.39 -2.11
C GLN A 207 -11.47 7.99 -0.64
N SER A 208 -11.53 9.00 0.23
CA SER A 208 -11.65 8.81 1.68
C SER A 208 -10.63 7.85 2.30
N PRO A 209 -9.33 7.94 1.97
CA PRO A 209 -8.33 7.16 2.66
C PRO A 209 -8.31 7.56 4.14
N ALA A 210 -8.21 6.59 5.03
CA ALA A 210 -8.08 6.82 6.46
C ALA A 210 -6.76 6.25 6.97
N TRP A 211 -6.10 6.95 7.88
CA TRP A 211 -4.85 6.50 8.47
C TRP A 211 -4.84 6.71 9.99
N ALA A 212 -4.47 5.68 10.74
CA ALA A 212 -4.32 5.79 12.18
C ALA A 212 -3.21 6.80 12.54
N SER A 213 -3.41 7.53 13.63
CA SER A 213 -2.47 8.51 14.16
C SER A 213 -1.95 8.10 15.54
N SER A 214 -0.70 8.50 15.84
CA SER A 214 -0.15 8.41 17.19
C SER A 214 -0.84 9.42 18.13
N PRO A 215 -0.66 9.28 19.46
CA PRO A 215 -1.13 10.29 20.41
C PRO A 215 -0.61 11.72 20.14
N GLN A 216 0.53 11.84 19.45
CA GLN A 216 1.13 13.12 19.04
C GLN A 216 0.57 13.67 17.72
N GLY A 217 -0.46 13.04 17.12
CA GLY A 217 -1.07 13.50 15.87
C GLY A 217 -0.25 13.23 14.61
N VAL A 218 0.69 12.29 14.66
CA VAL A 218 1.49 11.86 13.50
C VAL A 218 0.83 10.62 12.91
N SER A 219 0.63 10.56 11.57
CA SER A 219 0.19 9.33 10.93
C SER A 219 1.14 8.19 11.28
N VAL A 220 0.61 7.01 11.67
CA VAL A 220 1.45 5.92 12.18
C VAL A 220 2.49 5.46 11.13
N GLY A 221 2.18 5.60 9.83
CA GLY A 221 3.09 5.26 8.75
C GLY A 221 3.28 3.76 8.57
N GLY A 222 3.68 3.05 9.62
CA GLY A 222 4.02 1.63 9.60
C GLY A 222 2.82 0.68 9.47
N TRP A 223 1.60 1.17 9.77
CA TRP A 223 0.32 0.45 9.65
C TRP A 223 -0.85 1.44 9.69
N GLY A 224 -2.08 0.94 9.58
CA GLY A 224 -3.29 1.71 9.88
C GLY A 224 -3.83 2.54 8.72
N LEU A 225 -3.28 2.43 7.50
CA LEU A 225 -3.93 2.94 6.30
C LEU A 225 -5.08 2.01 5.93
N ALA A 226 -6.24 2.58 5.59
CA ALA A 226 -7.40 1.88 5.06
C ALA A 226 -7.80 2.48 3.73
N VAL A 227 -7.88 1.63 2.69
CA VAL A 227 -8.30 1.97 1.32
C VAL A 227 -9.00 0.76 0.70
N ARG A 228 -9.64 0.93 -0.46
CA ARG A 228 -10.31 -0.15 -1.19
C ARG A 228 -9.30 -1.02 -1.95
N THR A 229 -9.72 -2.22 -2.34
CA THR A 229 -8.88 -3.14 -3.14
C THR A 229 -8.43 -2.52 -4.46
N GLU A 230 -9.32 -1.81 -5.15
CA GLU A 230 -8.97 -1.10 -6.39
C GLU A 230 -7.92 0.00 -6.15
N ASP A 231 -7.90 0.60 -4.98
CA ASP A 231 -6.90 1.63 -4.64
C ASP A 231 -5.51 1.00 -4.43
N ILE A 232 -5.45 -0.22 -3.87
CA ILE A 232 -4.21 -1.02 -3.81
C ILE A 232 -3.73 -1.33 -5.23
N ALA A 233 -4.65 -1.75 -6.11
CA ALA A 233 -4.34 -2.08 -7.50
C ALA A 233 -3.83 -0.86 -8.29
N LYS A 234 -4.45 0.31 -8.12
CA LYS A 234 -3.97 1.58 -8.71
C LYS A 234 -2.58 1.97 -8.22
N PHE A 235 -2.30 1.78 -6.93
CA PHE A 235 -0.97 2.01 -6.37
C PHE A 235 0.07 1.07 -6.99
N GLY A 236 -0.23 -0.22 -7.12
CA GLY A 236 0.62 -1.19 -7.81
C GLY A 236 0.84 -0.81 -9.28
N GLN A 237 -0.21 -0.41 -10.00
CA GLN A 237 -0.14 0.01 -11.40
C GLN A 237 0.73 1.26 -11.57
N LEU A 238 0.64 2.23 -10.65
CA LEU A 238 1.53 3.39 -10.63
C LEU A 238 3.01 2.96 -10.51
N TYR A 239 3.31 2.01 -9.63
CA TYR A 239 4.67 1.48 -9.47
C TYR A 239 5.15 0.69 -10.69
N LEU A 240 4.28 -0.13 -11.28
CA LEU A 240 4.56 -0.84 -12.53
C LEU A 240 4.89 0.14 -13.67
N GLN A 241 4.19 1.26 -13.75
CA GLN A 241 4.41 2.33 -14.74
C GLN A 241 5.53 3.32 -14.33
N LYS A 242 6.41 2.92 -13.41
CA LYS A 242 7.54 3.74 -12.95
C LYS A 242 7.12 5.15 -12.50
N GLY A 243 5.99 5.23 -11.80
CA GLY A 243 5.46 6.46 -11.20
C GLY A 243 4.67 7.36 -12.14
N LYS A 244 4.38 6.93 -13.37
CA LYS A 244 3.49 7.64 -14.29
C LYS A 244 2.03 7.25 -14.08
N TRP A 245 1.14 8.23 -14.19
CA TRP A 245 -0.31 8.05 -14.18
C TRP A 245 -0.97 9.08 -15.09
N ASN A 246 -1.76 8.62 -16.06
CA ASN A 246 -2.37 9.48 -17.07
C ASN A 246 -1.37 10.50 -17.66
N ASP A 247 -0.25 10.01 -18.14
CA ASP A 247 0.87 10.79 -18.73
C ASP A 247 1.60 11.76 -17.78
N LYS A 248 1.19 11.82 -16.50
CA LYS A 248 1.87 12.65 -15.50
C LYS A 248 2.82 11.80 -14.65
N GLN A 249 4.02 12.30 -14.41
CA GLN A 249 4.94 11.71 -13.43
C GLN A 249 4.50 12.13 -12.04
N LEU A 250 3.84 11.24 -11.30
CA LEU A 250 3.41 11.50 -9.91
C LEU A 250 4.54 11.21 -8.92
N VAL A 251 5.26 10.11 -9.12
CA VAL A 251 6.39 9.71 -8.28
C VAL A 251 7.63 9.58 -9.17
N PRO A 252 8.80 10.13 -8.82
CA PRO A 252 9.98 10.03 -9.66
C PRO A 252 10.34 8.58 -9.99
N ALA A 253 10.65 8.30 -11.27
CA ALA A 253 11.04 6.96 -11.72
C ALA A 253 12.27 6.43 -10.96
N SER A 254 13.23 7.30 -10.67
CA SER A 254 14.42 6.97 -9.87
C SER A 254 14.10 6.57 -8.44
N TRP A 255 13.02 7.11 -7.86
CA TRP A 255 12.54 6.64 -6.55
C TRP A 255 11.97 5.24 -6.64
N ILE A 256 11.09 5.00 -7.63
CA ILE A 256 10.48 3.66 -7.84
C ILE A 256 11.57 2.61 -8.00
N GLU A 257 12.59 2.89 -8.84
CA GLU A 257 13.71 1.98 -9.07
C GLU A 257 14.46 1.65 -7.77
N GLN A 258 14.81 2.66 -6.98
CA GLN A 258 15.47 2.45 -5.70
C GLN A 258 14.57 1.72 -4.69
N ALA A 259 13.30 2.11 -4.62
CA ALA A 259 12.37 1.54 -3.65
C ALA A 259 12.07 0.06 -3.90
N THR A 260 12.08 -0.37 -5.17
CA THR A 260 11.75 -1.76 -5.56
C THR A 260 12.95 -2.63 -5.83
N SER A 261 14.17 -2.08 -5.80
CA SER A 261 15.42 -2.86 -5.90
C SER A 261 15.86 -3.40 -4.54
N ARG A 262 16.72 -4.42 -4.57
CA ARG A 262 17.30 -5.01 -3.35
C ARG A 262 18.31 -4.06 -2.72
N GLN A 263 17.93 -3.40 -1.63
CA GLN A 263 18.79 -2.51 -0.83
C GLN A 263 19.39 -3.22 0.40
N ALA A 264 18.66 -4.20 0.95
CA ALA A 264 19.08 -4.99 2.10
C ALA A 264 18.86 -6.48 1.83
N SER A 265 19.75 -7.32 2.37
CA SER A 265 19.56 -8.78 2.41
C SER A 265 18.67 -9.15 3.59
N THR A 266 17.73 -10.05 3.38
CA THR A 266 16.75 -10.48 4.39
C THR A 266 16.83 -11.94 4.74
N GLY A 267 17.65 -12.71 3.99
CA GLY A 267 17.83 -14.14 4.13
C GLY A 267 18.50 -14.75 2.91
N SER A 268 18.50 -16.08 2.84
CA SER A 268 19.16 -16.84 1.77
C SER A 268 18.36 -18.04 1.25
N ASP A 269 17.17 -18.31 1.75
CA ASP A 269 16.31 -19.38 1.25
C ASP A 269 15.63 -18.94 -0.07
N PRO A 270 15.99 -19.54 -1.22
CA PRO A 270 15.43 -19.16 -2.51
C PRO A 270 13.95 -19.52 -2.65
N ALA A 271 13.40 -20.39 -1.79
CA ALA A 271 11.99 -20.77 -1.82
C ALA A 271 11.10 -19.86 -0.98
N ARG A 272 11.69 -19.00 -0.15
CA ARG A 272 10.97 -18.12 0.77
C ARG A 272 10.91 -16.69 0.24
N ASP A 273 9.71 -16.16 0.05
CA ASP A 273 9.52 -14.81 -0.52
C ASP A 273 10.02 -13.67 0.39
N TRP A 274 10.16 -13.89 1.70
CA TRP A 274 10.75 -12.91 2.61
C TRP A 274 12.28 -12.92 2.65
N ASP A 275 12.92 -13.88 1.97
CA ASP A 275 14.39 -13.98 1.89
C ASP A 275 14.96 -13.40 0.59
N GLN A 276 14.12 -12.85 -0.30
CA GLN A 276 14.56 -12.33 -1.60
C GLN A 276 15.16 -10.92 -1.53
N GLY A 277 15.05 -10.25 -0.37
CA GLY A 277 15.57 -8.92 -0.10
C GLY A 277 14.51 -7.86 0.10
N TYR A 278 14.96 -6.68 0.52
CA TYR A 278 14.11 -5.55 0.87
C TYR A 278 14.62 -4.26 0.23
N GLY A 279 13.71 -3.45 -0.29
CA GLY A 279 13.97 -2.14 -0.84
C GLY A 279 13.64 -1.01 0.14
N PHE A 280 13.05 0.09 -0.34
CA PHE A 280 12.52 1.15 0.49
C PHE A 280 11.06 0.88 0.83
N GLN A 281 10.83 0.01 1.82
CA GLN A 281 9.51 -0.44 2.30
C GLN A 281 8.74 -1.31 1.27
N PHE A 282 9.47 -2.03 0.43
CA PHE A 282 8.99 -3.07 -0.48
C PHE A 282 9.82 -4.32 -0.30
N TRP A 283 9.16 -5.48 -0.29
CA TRP A 283 9.79 -6.77 -0.33
C TRP A 283 10.09 -7.18 -1.78
N ARG A 284 11.27 -7.72 -2.01
CA ARG A 284 11.51 -8.49 -3.24
C ARG A 284 10.84 -9.84 -3.11
N CYS A 285 10.44 -10.41 -4.25
CA CYS A 285 9.84 -11.74 -4.33
C CYS A 285 10.65 -12.63 -5.26
N ARG A 286 10.31 -13.90 -5.25
CA ARG A 286 10.65 -14.82 -6.34
C ARG A 286 10.10 -14.25 -7.66
N HIS A 287 10.55 -14.80 -8.79
CA HIS A 287 10.07 -14.44 -10.13
C HIS A 287 10.23 -12.95 -10.50
N GLU A 288 11.31 -12.33 -10.04
CA GLU A 288 11.64 -10.91 -10.27
C GLU A 288 10.53 -9.93 -9.86
N ALA A 289 9.53 -10.40 -9.13
CA ALA A 289 8.46 -9.60 -8.61
C ALA A 289 8.90 -8.78 -7.38
N TYR A 290 8.10 -7.79 -7.03
CA TYR A 290 8.18 -7.07 -5.75
C TYR A 290 6.78 -6.79 -5.21
N ARG A 291 6.70 -6.53 -3.94
CA ARG A 291 5.41 -6.29 -3.31
C ARG A 291 5.48 -5.31 -2.14
N GLY A 292 4.40 -4.57 -1.91
CA GLY A 292 4.01 -4.10 -0.60
C GLY A 292 3.23 -5.21 0.10
N ASP A 293 3.50 -5.45 1.40
CA ASP A 293 2.81 -6.48 2.14
C ASP A 293 2.36 -6.04 3.53
N GLY A 294 1.26 -6.60 3.99
CA GLY A 294 0.70 -6.38 5.30
C GLY A 294 0.32 -7.69 5.97
N ALA A 295 0.38 -7.70 7.30
CA ALA A 295 0.00 -8.86 8.11
C ALA A 295 -1.35 -9.42 7.65
N PHE A 296 -1.49 -10.72 7.76
CA PHE A 296 -2.69 -11.49 7.40
C PHE A 296 -3.01 -11.53 5.90
N GLY A 297 -2.03 -11.27 5.01
CA GLY A 297 -2.21 -11.42 3.57
C GLY A 297 -2.74 -10.19 2.84
N GLN A 298 -2.32 -8.99 3.25
CA GLN A 298 -2.59 -7.78 2.49
C GLN A 298 -1.48 -7.60 1.46
N PHE A 299 -1.73 -7.83 0.19
CA PHE A 299 -0.70 -7.79 -0.85
C PHE A 299 -1.00 -6.80 -1.97
N CYS A 300 0.03 -6.06 -2.36
CA CYS A 300 0.15 -5.36 -3.62
C CYS A 300 1.34 -5.95 -4.36
N ILE A 301 1.11 -6.99 -5.16
CA ILE A 301 2.16 -7.70 -5.91
C ILE A 301 2.28 -7.06 -7.28
N VAL A 302 3.50 -6.71 -7.66
CA VAL A 302 3.82 -6.16 -8.98
C VAL A 302 4.72 -7.13 -9.73
N LEU A 303 4.31 -7.49 -10.94
CA LEU A 303 4.93 -8.45 -11.84
C LEU A 303 5.42 -7.72 -13.10
N PRO A 304 6.64 -7.13 -13.09
CA PRO A 304 7.12 -6.31 -14.20
C PRO A 304 7.22 -7.08 -15.52
N GLU A 305 7.69 -8.33 -15.50
CA GLU A 305 7.83 -9.15 -16.71
C GLU A 305 6.48 -9.52 -17.34
N GLN A 306 5.43 -9.62 -16.51
CA GLN A 306 4.07 -9.92 -16.96
C GLN A 306 3.24 -8.66 -17.24
N ASP A 307 3.79 -7.44 -17.02
CA ASP A 307 3.02 -6.19 -17.05
C ASP A 307 1.70 -6.34 -16.29
N ALA A 308 1.79 -6.81 -15.02
CA ALA A 308 0.63 -7.16 -14.23
C ALA A 308 0.75 -6.72 -12.76
N VAL A 309 -0.40 -6.52 -12.13
CA VAL A 309 -0.54 -6.24 -10.70
C VAL A 309 -1.60 -7.16 -10.11
N ILE A 310 -1.35 -7.65 -8.89
CA ILE A 310 -2.30 -8.44 -8.13
C ILE A 310 -2.48 -7.77 -6.78
N ALA A 311 -3.69 -7.31 -6.50
CA ALA A 311 -4.08 -6.79 -5.20
C ALA A 311 -4.92 -7.85 -4.47
N ILE A 312 -4.51 -8.20 -3.24
CA ILE A 312 -5.21 -9.17 -2.40
C ILE A 312 -5.40 -8.59 -1.01
N THR A 313 -6.56 -8.82 -0.42
CA THR A 313 -6.80 -8.64 1.01
C THR A 313 -7.32 -9.94 1.62
N ALA A 314 -6.83 -10.29 2.80
CA ALA A 314 -7.12 -11.57 3.45
C ALA A 314 -7.08 -11.46 4.98
N ASP A 315 -7.42 -12.55 5.67
CA ASP A 315 -7.14 -12.79 7.09
C ASP A 315 -6.57 -14.22 7.24
N THR A 316 -5.35 -14.42 6.69
CA THR A 316 -4.64 -15.70 6.74
C THR A 316 -3.42 -15.62 7.63
N LYS A 317 -3.10 -16.74 8.29
CA LYS A 317 -1.84 -16.90 9.04
C LYS A 317 -0.70 -17.39 8.15
N ASP A 318 -1.01 -18.11 7.08
CA ASP A 318 -0.01 -18.64 6.14
C ASP A 318 0.08 -17.77 4.88
N MET A 319 0.73 -16.63 5.03
CA MET A 319 0.96 -15.68 3.95
C MET A 319 1.87 -16.26 2.84
N GLN A 320 2.75 -17.24 3.17
CA GLN A 320 3.59 -17.89 2.15
C GLN A 320 2.77 -18.83 1.28
N ALA A 321 1.80 -19.55 1.85
CA ALA A 321 0.88 -20.37 1.07
C ALA A 321 0.06 -19.52 0.10
N GLU A 322 -0.38 -18.31 0.51
CA GLU A 322 -1.08 -17.37 -0.35
C GLU A 322 -0.23 -16.94 -1.55
N LEU A 323 1.03 -16.55 -1.32
CA LEU A 323 1.98 -16.24 -2.40
C LEU A 323 2.24 -17.46 -3.30
N ASN A 324 2.39 -18.65 -2.72
CA ASN A 324 2.59 -19.87 -3.50
C ASN A 324 1.42 -20.16 -4.44
N VAL A 325 0.18 -19.91 -4.04
CA VAL A 325 -1.00 -20.07 -4.92
C VAL A 325 -0.93 -19.06 -6.07
N VAL A 326 -0.47 -17.84 -5.84
CA VAL A 326 -0.23 -16.86 -6.92
C VAL A 326 0.84 -17.37 -7.89
N TRP A 327 1.97 -17.86 -7.39
CA TRP A 327 3.07 -18.35 -8.24
C TRP A 327 2.70 -19.61 -9.00
N ASP A 328 1.99 -20.55 -8.38
CA ASP A 328 1.69 -21.85 -8.95
C ASP A 328 0.52 -21.79 -9.95
N LYS A 329 -0.45 -20.90 -9.74
CA LYS A 329 -1.73 -20.89 -10.49
C LYS A 329 -1.90 -19.66 -11.38
N LEU A 330 -1.55 -18.46 -10.87
CA LEU A 330 -1.84 -17.23 -11.58
C LEU A 330 -0.66 -16.78 -12.45
N LEU A 331 0.58 -16.92 -11.97
CA LEU A 331 1.76 -16.54 -12.76
C LEU A 331 1.83 -17.28 -14.11
N PRO A 332 1.60 -18.61 -14.22
CA PRO A 332 1.59 -19.31 -15.51
C PRO A 332 0.42 -18.93 -16.42
N ALA A 333 -0.59 -18.21 -15.91
CA ALA A 333 -1.77 -17.81 -16.69
C ALA A 333 -1.50 -16.64 -17.64
N PHE A 334 -0.40 -15.91 -17.43
CA PHE A 334 -0.03 -14.76 -18.24
C PHE A 334 0.73 -15.19 -19.51
N HIS A 335 0.19 -14.85 -20.69
CA HIS A 335 0.76 -15.12 -21.99
C HIS A 335 1.21 -13.83 -22.66
N ALA A 336 2.20 -13.91 -23.54
CA ALA A 336 2.74 -12.74 -24.24
C ALA A 336 1.78 -12.11 -25.25
N ALA A 337 0.84 -12.91 -25.79
CA ALA A 337 -0.16 -12.47 -26.75
C ALA A 337 -1.58 -12.72 -26.24
N ALA A 338 -2.54 -11.98 -26.80
CA ALA A 338 -3.96 -12.25 -26.57
C ALA A 338 -4.30 -13.71 -26.89
N LEU A 339 -5.18 -14.30 -26.10
CA LEU A 339 -5.70 -15.65 -26.29
C LEU A 339 -6.98 -15.61 -27.13
N PRO A 340 -7.32 -16.71 -27.81
CA PRO A 340 -8.65 -16.85 -28.41
C PRO A 340 -9.75 -16.66 -27.36
N ALA A 341 -10.79 -15.92 -27.70
CA ALA A 341 -11.93 -15.71 -26.82
C ALA A 341 -12.53 -17.05 -26.38
N ASN A 342 -12.85 -17.19 -25.11
CA ASN A 342 -13.46 -18.39 -24.51
C ASN A 342 -14.65 -17.99 -23.63
N ALA A 343 -15.77 -17.73 -24.28
CA ALA A 343 -16.98 -17.25 -23.61
C ALA A 343 -17.49 -18.22 -22.52
N ASP A 344 -17.30 -19.53 -22.69
CA ASP A 344 -17.74 -20.53 -21.71
C ASP A 344 -16.89 -20.46 -20.42
N GLU A 345 -15.56 -20.38 -20.53
CA GLU A 345 -14.69 -20.24 -19.34
C GLU A 345 -14.80 -18.85 -18.71
N GLU A 346 -15.00 -17.78 -19.51
CA GLU A 346 -15.26 -16.43 -18.98
C GLU A 346 -16.57 -16.42 -18.17
N ALA A 347 -17.64 -17.07 -18.66
CA ALA A 347 -18.90 -17.19 -17.94
C ALA A 347 -18.74 -17.98 -16.62
N LYS A 348 -17.99 -19.08 -16.64
CA LYS A 348 -17.69 -19.88 -15.43
C LYS A 348 -16.87 -19.07 -14.42
N LEU A 349 -15.84 -18.34 -14.86
CA LEU A 349 -15.07 -17.46 -14.00
C LEU A 349 -15.96 -16.39 -13.34
N LYS A 350 -16.81 -15.76 -14.14
CA LYS A 350 -17.73 -14.73 -13.66
C LYS A 350 -18.70 -15.27 -12.60
N ALA A 351 -19.24 -16.48 -12.83
CA ALA A 351 -20.08 -17.16 -11.86
C ALA A 351 -19.31 -17.50 -10.56
N ALA A 352 -18.09 -18.03 -10.67
CA ALA A 352 -17.25 -18.35 -9.51
C ALA A 352 -16.93 -17.10 -8.67
N LEU A 353 -16.59 -15.98 -9.32
CA LEU A 353 -16.30 -14.71 -8.63
C LEU A 353 -17.53 -14.07 -7.97
N ALA A 354 -18.73 -14.29 -8.52
CA ALA A 354 -19.98 -13.76 -7.96
C ALA A 354 -20.46 -14.50 -6.69
N ASP A 355 -20.04 -15.75 -6.50
CA ASP A 355 -20.48 -16.63 -5.40
C ASP A 355 -19.46 -16.75 -4.26
N LEU A 356 -18.48 -15.85 -4.20
CA LEU A 356 -17.47 -15.86 -3.16
C LEU A 356 -18.06 -15.44 -1.81
N SER A 357 -17.71 -16.19 -0.75
CA SER A 357 -18.07 -15.87 0.64
C SER A 357 -17.02 -16.41 1.61
N VAL A 358 -16.80 -15.69 2.69
CA VAL A 358 -15.92 -16.18 3.78
C VAL A 358 -16.55 -17.41 4.42
N PRO A 359 -15.74 -18.39 4.92
CA PRO A 359 -16.27 -19.54 5.62
C PRO A 359 -17.15 -19.14 6.83
N ALA A 360 -18.26 -19.84 7.05
CA ALA A 360 -19.24 -19.49 8.09
C ALA A 360 -18.69 -19.56 9.53
N ASN A 361 -17.61 -20.31 9.74
CA ASN A 361 -16.91 -20.42 11.02
C ASN A 361 -15.83 -19.34 11.24
N HIS A 362 -15.62 -18.49 10.24
CA HIS A 362 -14.69 -17.38 10.38
C HIS A 362 -15.34 -16.26 11.19
N THR A 363 -14.84 -16.02 12.41
CA THR A 363 -15.22 -14.84 13.18
C THR A 363 -14.51 -13.65 12.53
N ASN A 364 -15.24 -12.82 11.79
CA ASN A 364 -14.74 -11.52 11.36
C ASN A 364 -14.21 -10.77 12.58
N ASN A 365 -12.90 -10.74 12.74
CA ASN A 365 -12.27 -9.75 13.57
C ASN A 365 -12.54 -8.41 12.86
N THR A 366 -13.66 -7.78 13.22
CA THR A 366 -14.02 -6.45 12.74
C THR A 366 -12.93 -5.50 13.21
N ILE A 367 -11.92 -5.35 12.37
CA ILE A 367 -10.85 -4.39 12.62
C ILE A 367 -11.50 -3.03 12.49
N LYS A 368 -11.59 -2.28 13.61
CA LYS A 368 -12.14 -0.92 13.59
C LYS A 368 -11.28 -0.06 12.67
N LEU A 369 -11.91 0.52 11.66
CA LEU A 369 -11.25 1.48 10.79
C LEU A 369 -10.78 2.69 11.63
N PRO A 370 -9.62 3.28 11.31
CA PRO A 370 -9.17 4.50 11.95
C PRO A 370 -10.23 5.59 11.82
N GLY A 371 -10.63 6.19 12.95
CA GLY A 371 -11.65 7.25 12.98
C GLY A 371 -13.12 6.79 13.04
N SER A 372 -13.44 5.50 13.03
CA SER A 372 -14.79 5.00 13.35
C SER A 372 -15.03 5.08 14.87
N LYS A 373 -16.08 5.80 15.27
CA LYS A 373 -16.56 5.85 16.68
C LYS A 373 -17.27 4.56 17.07
#